data_e9b421438ee4a5339f20d747b23ac638
#
_entry.id   e9b421438ee4a5339f20d747b23ac638
#
_cell.length_a   1.000
_cell.length_b   1.000
_cell.length_c   1.000
_cell.angle_alpha   90.00
_cell.angle_beta   90.00
_cell.angle_gamma   90.00
#
_symmetry.space_group_name_H-M   'P 1'
#
loop_
_entity.id
_entity.type
_entity.pdbx_description
1 polymer ?
#
loop_
_entity_poly.entity_id
_entity_poly.type
_entity_poly.pdbx_seq_one_letter_code
_entity_poly.pdbx_strand_id
1 'polypeptide(L)'
;MGIKSLTQTIKKYSPDAITHENLHKLSGKRVAVDASLIMYQQLMNQPGGRVFKNKDGKITNHITGVFYKIMNYIALNIELIFVFDGKPPENKAICIAGRKERAEKAKQLADSTSDADKKSKLERSSMRLTKEMIYDVKHLLELLGVSYIHQDGEGEAIASELCRTGYVDYVLTEDMDTMAYACPRVIRNCIDKSLKRSDIVSIIDYDKVMEGINLSHDKFLDFCILCGCDYCDTVSKVGSVTALKLVKKYDTMEDIIKNTKYEFPENYLEIFNNAKKNFYLFKDKLVIDELKMYTSEKNIDELYKYLVEDIQMSEKRVQNALKKFHNNYKENK
;
A
#
# COMPACT_ATOMS: atom_id res chain seq x y z
N MET A 1 1.83 4.27 -6.29
CA MET A 1 3.20 4.23 -5.76
C MET A 1 3.89 3.00 -6.32
N GLY A 2 5.16 2.77 -6.02
CA GLY A 2 5.93 1.65 -6.51
C GLY A 2 6.36 1.77 -7.97
N ILE A 3 6.42 0.64 -8.66
CA ILE A 3 6.98 0.52 -10.01
C ILE A 3 6.31 1.48 -11.00
N LYS A 4 7.14 2.32 -11.60
CA LYS A 4 6.66 3.39 -12.49
C LYS A 4 5.99 2.82 -13.75
N SER A 5 4.80 3.33 -14.06
CA SER A 5 4.00 2.96 -15.23
C SER A 5 3.58 1.48 -15.32
N LEU A 6 3.73 0.68 -14.26
CA LEU A 6 3.37 -0.74 -14.30
C LEU A 6 1.87 -0.94 -14.54
N THR A 7 1.01 -0.17 -13.87
CA THR A 7 -0.46 -0.25 -14.09
C THR A 7 -0.84 0.02 -15.55
N GLN A 8 -0.18 1.00 -16.22
CA GLN A 8 -0.42 1.30 -17.63
C GLN A 8 0.07 0.17 -18.54
N THR A 9 1.19 -0.45 -18.18
CA THR A 9 1.72 -1.61 -18.92
C THR A 9 0.77 -2.80 -18.80
N ILE A 10 0.27 -3.11 -17.61
CA ILE A 10 -0.72 -4.19 -17.41
C ILE A 10 -1.99 -3.91 -18.21
N LYS A 11 -2.54 -2.69 -18.13
CA LYS A 11 -3.72 -2.30 -18.94
C LYS A 11 -3.54 -2.51 -20.44
N LYS A 12 -2.31 -2.32 -20.93
CA LYS A 12 -2.02 -2.41 -22.36
C LYS A 12 -1.78 -3.85 -22.83
N TYR A 13 -1.07 -4.66 -22.05
CA TYR A 13 -0.57 -5.97 -22.47
C TYR A 13 -1.29 -7.14 -21.81
N SER A 14 -1.99 -6.89 -20.71
CA SER A 14 -2.72 -7.90 -19.93
C SER A 14 -4.04 -7.31 -19.40
N PRO A 15 -4.91 -6.73 -20.25
CA PRO A 15 -6.14 -6.07 -19.78
C PRO A 15 -7.04 -7.01 -18.98
N ASP A 16 -7.09 -8.28 -19.35
CA ASP A 16 -7.91 -9.32 -18.68
C ASP A 16 -7.39 -9.68 -17.28
N ALA A 17 -6.19 -9.23 -16.93
CA ALA A 17 -5.65 -9.37 -15.57
C ALA A 17 -6.31 -8.42 -14.57
N ILE A 18 -7.05 -7.40 -15.04
CA ILE A 18 -7.70 -6.41 -14.21
C ILE A 18 -9.21 -6.63 -14.30
N THR A 19 -9.82 -7.06 -13.20
CA THR A 19 -11.27 -7.16 -13.06
C THR A 19 -11.79 -6.06 -12.12
N HIS A 20 -13.06 -5.66 -12.32
CA HIS A 20 -13.71 -4.70 -11.46
C HIS A 20 -14.87 -5.38 -10.76
N GLU A 21 -14.81 -5.44 -9.42
CA GLU A 21 -15.73 -6.22 -8.63
C GLU A 21 -16.37 -5.37 -7.53
N ASN A 22 -17.60 -5.73 -7.17
CA ASN A 22 -18.23 -5.19 -5.99
C ASN A 22 -17.62 -5.84 -4.74
N LEU A 23 -17.34 -5.04 -3.72
CA LEU A 23 -16.78 -5.50 -2.44
C LEU A 23 -17.59 -6.63 -1.78
N HIS A 24 -18.91 -6.69 -2.01
CA HIS A 24 -19.75 -7.78 -1.51
C HIS A 24 -19.29 -9.17 -1.99
N LYS A 25 -18.67 -9.26 -3.16
CA LYS A 25 -18.14 -10.53 -3.67
C LYS A 25 -16.94 -11.07 -2.88
N LEU A 26 -16.34 -10.23 -2.05
CA LEU A 26 -15.23 -10.60 -1.16
C LEU A 26 -15.72 -11.06 0.22
N SER A 27 -17.02 -11.23 0.43
CA SER A 27 -17.57 -11.74 1.70
C SER A 27 -16.98 -13.10 2.05
N GLY A 28 -16.59 -13.27 3.32
CA GLY A 28 -15.91 -14.48 3.82
C GLY A 28 -14.44 -14.58 3.42
N LYS A 29 -13.88 -13.57 2.76
CA LYS A 29 -12.47 -13.54 2.37
C LYS A 29 -11.60 -12.90 3.42
N ARG A 30 -10.34 -13.36 3.49
CA ARG A 30 -9.29 -12.80 4.32
C ARG A 30 -8.37 -11.92 3.47
N VAL A 31 -8.13 -10.70 3.95
CA VAL A 31 -7.41 -9.66 3.20
C VAL A 31 -6.28 -9.09 4.06
N ALA A 32 -5.03 -9.21 3.58
CA ALA A 32 -3.91 -8.48 4.15
C ALA A 32 -3.96 -7.02 3.70
N VAL A 33 -3.79 -6.10 4.64
CA VAL A 33 -3.89 -4.65 4.41
C VAL A 33 -2.53 -4.01 4.61
N ASP A 34 -2.03 -3.34 3.59
CA ASP A 34 -0.88 -2.46 3.73
C ASP A 34 -1.24 -1.29 4.65
N ALA A 35 -0.81 -1.39 5.91
CA ALA A 35 -1.19 -0.45 6.95
C ALA A 35 -0.64 0.95 6.67
N SER A 36 0.63 1.05 6.30
CA SER A 36 1.31 2.32 6.07
C SER A 36 0.68 3.11 4.95
N LEU A 37 0.37 2.43 3.83
CA LEU A 37 -0.26 3.08 2.69
C LEU A 37 -1.69 3.55 3.01
N ILE A 38 -2.50 2.69 3.64
CA ILE A 38 -3.88 3.06 4.04
C ILE A 38 -3.86 4.25 5.00
N MET A 39 -3.02 4.22 6.02
CA MET A 39 -2.87 5.32 6.97
C MET A 39 -2.49 6.62 6.25
N TYR A 40 -1.51 6.56 5.34
CA TYR A 40 -1.08 7.70 4.56
C TYR A 40 -2.20 8.25 3.67
N GLN A 41 -2.95 7.39 3.00
CA GLN A 41 -4.12 7.79 2.20
C GLN A 41 -5.17 8.49 3.05
N GLN A 42 -5.47 7.97 4.25
CA GLN A 42 -6.46 8.61 5.13
C GLN A 42 -5.95 9.92 5.73
N LEU A 43 -4.66 10.02 6.02
CA LEU A 43 -4.03 11.26 6.45
C LEU A 43 -4.15 12.35 5.36
N MET A 44 -3.95 11.95 4.08
CA MET A 44 -4.07 12.85 2.93
C MET A 44 -5.51 13.15 2.53
N ASN A 45 -6.46 12.27 2.88
CA ASN A 45 -7.87 12.45 2.57
C ASN A 45 -8.49 13.47 3.54
N GLN A 46 -8.62 14.71 3.08
CA GLN A 46 -9.14 15.83 3.84
C GLN A 46 -10.44 16.31 3.20
N PRO A 47 -11.60 15.76 3.57
CA PRO A 47 -12.89 16.17 2.99
C PRO A 47 -13.12 17.66 3.17
N GLY A 48 -13.35 18.39 2.06
CA GLY A 48 -13.48 19.83 2.07
C GLY A 48 -12.20 20.60 2.46
N GLY A 49 -11.01 19.97 2.33
CA GLY A 49 -9.73 20.57 2.67
C GLY A 49 -9.46 20.68 4.18
N ARG A 50 -10.27 20.02 5.02
CA ARG A 50 -10.18 20.12 6.47
C ARG A 50 -9.30 19.04 7.08
N VAL A 51 -8.40 19.48 7.96
CA VAL A 51 -7.65 18.60 8.86
C VAL A 51 -8.46 18.47 10.14
N PHE A 52 -8.83 17.24 10.49
CA PHE A 52 -9.47 16.96 11.78
C PHE A 52 -8.40 16.93 12.86
N LYS A 53 -8.69 17.61 13.97
CA LYS A 53 -7.83 17.66 15.15
C LYS A 53 -8.68 17.42 16.38
N ASN A 54 -8.10 16.74 17.38
CA ASN A 54 -8.70 16.63 18.70
C ASN A 54 -8.43 17.92 19.55
N LYS A 55 -8.91 17.92 20.79
CA LYS A 55 -8.74 19.04 21.75
C LYS A 55 -7.29 19.44 22.00
N ASP A 56 -6.36 18.50 21.87
CA ASP A 56 -4.93 18.70 22.06
C ASP A 56 -4.23 19.19 20.78
N GLY A 57 -4.98 19.41 19.71
CA GLY A 57 -4.47 19.84 18.42
C GLY A 57 -3.84 18.74 17.56
N LYS A 58 -3.92 17.47 17.99
CA LYS A 58 -3.39 16.32 17.23
C LYS A 58 -4.27 16.04 16.02
N ILE A 59 -3.64 15.74 14.88
CA ILE A 59 -4.32 15.34 13.65
C ILE A 59 -4.91 13.93 13.82
N THR A 60 -6.20 13.78 13.53
CA THR A 60 -6.96 12.52 13.72
C THR A 60 -7.52 11.92 12.42
N ASN A 61 -7.21 12.51 11.26
CA ASN A 61 -7.70 12.04 9.95
C ASN A 61 -7.37 10.56 9.69
N HIS A 62 -6.16 10.13 10.03
CA HIS A 62 -5.70 8.75 9.84
C HIS A 62 -6.55 7.76 10.65
N ILE A 63 -6.84 8.05 11.93
CA ILE A 63 -7.67 7.20 12.80
C ILE A 63 -9.09 7.14 12.27
N THR A 64 -9.70 8.31 12.03
CA THR A 64 -11.07 8.44 11.55
C THR A 64 -11.26 7.69 10.23
N GLY A 65 -10.33 7.88 9.28
CA GLY A 65 -10.41 7.25 7.97
C GLY A 65 -10.20 5.74 8.02
N VAL A 66 -9.22 5.28 8.81
CA VAL A 66 -8.95 3.84 8.99
C VAL A 66 -10.15 3.17 9.69
N PHE A 67 -10.72 3.78 10.73
CA PHE A 67 -11.92 3.27 11.40
C PHE A 67 -13.06 3.02 10.42
N TYR A 68 -13.48 4.03 9.64
CA TYR A 68 -14.57 3.83 8.69
C TYR A 68 -14.24 2.83 7.59
N LYS A 69 -12.99 2.77 7.15
CA LYS A 69 -12.58 1.76 6.17
C LYS A 69 -12.72 0.35 6.74
N ILE A 70 -12.22 0.11 7.95
CA ILE A 70 -12.37 -1.18 8.65
C ILE A 70 -13.85 -1.53 8.79
N MET A 71 -14.68 -0.61 9.29
CA MET A 71 -16.10 -0.84 9.48
C MET A 71 -16.82 -1.24 8.18
N ASN A 72 -16.44 -0.65 7.04
CA ASN A 72 -17.01 -1.02 5.74
C ASN A 72 -16.66 -2.46 5.33
N TYR A 73 -15.43 -2.92 5.59
CA TYR A 73 -15.00 -4.28 5.24
C TYR A 73 -15.62 -5.32 6.18
N ILE A 74 -15.59 -5.06 7.49
CA ILE A 74 -16.20 -5.97 8.48
C ILE A 74 -17.71 -6.09 8.26
N ALA A 75 -18.40 -4.99 7.89
CA ALA A 75 -19.83 -5.01 7.55
C ALA A 75 -20.16 -5.93 6.36
N LEU A 76 -19.18 -6.26 5.54
CA LEU A 76 -19.29 -7.21 4.41
C LEU A 76 -18.77 -8.60 4.76
N ASN A 77 -18.51 -8.90 6.04
CA ASN A 77 -17.92 -10.15 6.50
C ASN A 77 -16.55 -10.44 5.84
N ILE A 78 -15.72 -9.40 5.68
CA ILE A 78 -14.35 -9.51 5.17
C ILE A 78 -13.41 -9.43 6.38
N GLU A 79 -12.57 -10.43 6.56
CA GLU A 79 -11.54 -10.47 7.61
C GLU A 79 -10.32 -9.66 7.17
N LEU A 80 -9.86 -8.75 8.03
CA LEU A 80 -8.70 -7.90 7.75
C LEU A 80 -7.51 -8.28 8.65
N ILE A 81 -6.32 -8.32 8.07
CA ILE A 81 -5.05 -8.43 8.79
C ILE A 81 -4.18 -7.26 8.35
N PHE A 82 -3.89 -6.34 9.25
CA PHE A 82 -3.05 -5.19 8.94
C PHE A 82 -1.57 -5.58 9.01
N VAL A 83 -0.80 -5.21 8.01
CA VAL A 83 0.65 -5.46 7.96
C VAL A 83 1.37 -4.13 8.02
N PHE A 84 2.13 -3.91 9.11
CA PHE A 84 2.93 -2.70 9.32
C PHE A 84 4.36 -2.94 8.88
N ASP A 85 4.96 -1.91 8.25
CA ASP A 85 6.38 -1.91 7.96
C ASP A 85 7.21 -1.95 9.25
N GLY A 86 8.26 -2.74 9.23
CA GLY A 86 9.29 -2.71 10.25
C GLY A 86 10.52 -1.92 9.80
N LYS A 87 11.72 -2.40 10.17
CA LYS A 87 12.97 -1.79 9.74
C LYS A 87 13.17 -2.04 8.25
N PRO A 88 13.25 -0.97 7.43
CA PRO A 88 13.45 -1.13 5.99
C PRO A 88 14.83 -1.69 5.67
N PRO A 89 15.02 -2.34 4.50
CA PRO A 89 16.33 -2.72 3.99
C PRO A 89 17.27 -1.52 3.85
N GLU A 90 18.57 -1.73 4.07
CA GLU A 90 19.58 -0.64 4.07
C GLU A 90 19.60 0.15 2.75
N ASN A 91 19.44 -0.52 1.63
CA ASN A 91 19.44 0.11 0.31
C ASN A 91 18.19 0.95 -0.01
N LYS A 92 17.12 0.90 0.81
CA LYS A 92 15.98 1.83 0.75
C LYS A 92 16.29 3.19 1.39
N ALA A 93 17.38 3.32 2.11
CA ALA A 93 17.74 4.54 2.85
C ALA A 93 17.81 5.78 1.95
N ILE A 94 18.32 5.65 0.73
CA ILE A 94 18.42 6.75 -0.25
C ILE A 94 17.03 7.23 -0.66
N CYS A 95 16.11 6.31 -0.96
CA CYS A 95 14.72 6.64 -1.31
C CYS A 95 14.00 7.33 -0.14
N ILE A 96 14.19 6.83 1.07
CA ILE A 96 13.62 7.40 2.30
C ILE A 96 14.16 8.82 2.54
N ALA A 97 15.49 9.02 2.41
CA ALA A 97 16.13 10.33 2.55
C ALA A 97 15.60 11.33 1.51
N GLY A 98 15.47 10.92 0.25
CA GLY A 98 14.91 11.76 -0.81
C GLY A 98 13.43 12.12 -0.60
N ARG A 99 12.64 11.20 -0.03
CA ARG A 99 11.25 11.50 0.39
C ARG A 99 11.22 12.50 1.54
N LYS A 100 12.17 12.39 2.48
CA LYS A 100 12.31 13.31 3.62
C LYS A 100 12.66 14.72 3.15
N GLU A 101 13.65 14.86 2.29
CA GLU A 101 14.07 16.15 1.75
C GLU A 101 12.94 16.84 0.97
N ARG A 102 12.22 16.09 0.12
CA ARG A 102 11.06 16.65 -0.62
C ARG A 102 9.96 17.16 0.30
N ALA A 103 9.67 16.44 1.39
CA ALA A 103 8.67 16.86 2.36
C ALA A 103 9.12 18.12 3.15
N GLU A 104 10.39 18.21 3.52
CA GLU A 104 10.97 19.38 4.18
C GLU A 104 10.95 20.61 3.26
N LYS A 105 11.34 20.46 1.99
CA LYS A 105 11.23 21.53 0.98
C LYS A 105 9.78 21.98 0.78
N ALA A 106 8.82 21.05 0.72
CA ALA A 106 7.41 21.39 0.60
C ALA A 106 6.91 22.17 1.82
N LYS A 107 7.35 21.82 3.03
CA LYS A 107 7.01 22.55 4.27
C LYS A 107 7.57 23.96 4.24
N GLN A 108 8.84 24.15 3.91
CA GLN A 108 9.45 25.47 3.80
C GLN A 108 8.74 26.36 2.78
N LEU A 109 8.36 25.79 1.63
CA LEU A 109 7.60 26.50 0.60
C LEU A 109 6.17 26.85 1.09
N ALA A 110 5.52 25.99 1.88
CA ALA A 110 4.22 26.26 2.47
C ALA A 110 4.29 27.43 3.45
N ASP A 111 5.35 27.49 4.27
CA ASP A 111 5.55 28.55 5.26
C ASP A 111 5.84 29.91 4.59
N SER A 112 6.41 29.92 3.38
CA SER A 112 6.80 31.11 2.64
C SER A 112 5.73 31.64 1.64
N THR A 113 4.66 30.87 1.37
CA THR A 113 3.65 31.24 0.38
C THR A 113 2.43 31.93 1.03
N SER A 114 1.95 33.03 0.42
CA SER A 114 0.69 33.68 0.80
C SER A 114 -0.55 33.14 0.07
N ASP A 115 -0.36 32.33 -0.97
CA ASP A 115 -1.44 31.70 -1.73
C ASP A 115 -2.02 30.52 -0.92
N ALA A 116 -3.27 30.64 -0.47
CA ALA A 116 -3.93 29.66 0.39
C ALA A 116 -4.08 28.27 -0.27
N ASP A 117 -4.39 28.21 -1.57
CA ASP A 117 -4.54 26.95 -2.29
C ASP A 117 -3.19 26.24 -2.50
N LYS A 118 -2.17 27.01 -2.83
CA LYS A 118 -0.80 26.52 -2.97
C LYS A 118 -0.26 26.07 -1.63
N LYS A 119 -0.50 26.83 -0.57
CA LYS A 119 -0.12 26.49 0.80
C LYS A 119 -0.73 25.17 1.23
N SER A 120 -2.04 25.01 1.08
CA SER A 120 -2.74 23.76 1.42
C SER A 120 -2.19 22.53 0.67
N LYS A 121 -1.87 22.67 -0.63
CA LYS A 121 -1.24 21.59 -1.41
C LYS A 121 0.16 21.24 -0.90
N LEU A 122 0.97 22.24 -0.56
CA LEU A 122 2.32 22.06 -0.04
C LEU A 122 2.30 21.43 1.37
N GLU A 123 1.42 21.91 2.26
CA GLU A 123 1.21 21.32 3.58
C GLU A 123 0.86 19.82 3.48
N ARG A 124 -0.05 19.46 2.57
CA ARG A 124 -0.35 18.03 2.31
C ARG A 124 0.87 17.27 1.86
N SER A 125 1.63 17.79 0.90
CA SER A 125 2.83 17.09 0.37
C SER A 125 3.96 16.98 1.39
N SER A 126 3.94 17.80 2.46
CA SER A 126 4.88 17.73 3.58
C SER A 126 4.49 16.74 4.68
N MET A 127 3.23 16.29 4.70
CA MET A 127 2.73 15.37 5.74
C MET A 127 3.40 14.01 5.66
N ARG A 128 3.66 13.43 6.83
CA ARG A 128 4.28 12.11 7.00
C ARG A 128 3.61 11.36 8.13
N LEU A 129 3.64 10.05 8.04
CA LEU A 129 3.26 9.19 9.16
C LEU A 129 4.32 9.31 10.26
N THR A 130 3.86 9.50 11.49
CA THR A 130 4.70 9.51 12.68
C THR A 130 4.56 8.18 13.43
N LYS A 131 5.52 7.88 14.30
CA LYS A 131 5.44 6.70 15.19
C LYS A 131 4.19 6.75 16.08
N GLU A 132 3.80 7.95 16.51
CA GLU A 132 2.59 8.16 17.31
C GLU A 132 1.33 7.79 16.50
N MET A 133 1.22 8.23 15.26
CA MET A 133 0.09 7.86 14.38
C MET A 133 0.00 6.35 14.16
N ILE A 134 1.14 5.67 14.03
CA ILE A 134 1.19 4.20 13.92
C ILE A 134 0.68 3.55 15.21
N TYR A 135 1.10 4.07 16.36
CA TYR A 135 0.62 3.59 17.65
C TYR A 135 -0.89 3.77 17.81
N ASP A 136 -1.41 4.95 17.47
CA ASP A 136 -2.84 5.27 17.53
C ASP A 136 -3.68 4.29 16.70
N VAL A 137 -3.21 3.94 15.49
CA VAL A 137 -3.93 2.97 14.64
C VAL A 137 -3.81 1.55 15.20
N LYS A 138 -2.67 1.15 15.74
CA LYS A 138 -2.55 -0.17 16.41
C LYS A 138 -3.50 -0.28 17.58
N HIS A 139 -3.59 0.75 18.42
CA HIS A 139 -4.54 0.81 19.52
C HIS A 139 -5.99 0.70 19.03
N LEU A 140 -6.34 1.40 17.94
CA LEU A 140 -7.64 1.25 17.29
C LEU A 140 -7.92 -0.19 16.85
N LEU A 141 -6.93 -0.86 16.24
CA LEU A 141 -7.05 -2.27 15.80
C LEU A 141 -7.27 -3.21 17.00
N GLU A 142 -6.53 -3.01 18.08
CA GLU A 142 -6.68 -3.77 19.34
C GLU A 142 -8.08 -3.62 19.90
N LEU A 143 -8.60 -2.41 19.99
CA LEU A 143 -9.97 -2.15 20.46
C LEU A 143 -11.05 -2.76 19.57
N LEU A 144 -10.81 -2.84 18.27
CA LEU A 144 -11.71 -3.46 17.30
C LEU A 144 -11.59 -5.00 17.26
N GLY A 145 -10.55 -5.58 17.85
CA GLY A 145 -10.25 -7.00 17.71
C GLY A 145 -9.76 -7.37 16.30
N VAL A 146 -9.12 -6.44 15.60
CA VAL A 146 -8.56 -6.65 14.26
C VAL A 146 -7.09 -7.03 14.37
N SER A 147 -6.72 -8.16 13.79
CA SER A 147 -5.34 -8.66 13.83
C SER A 147 -4.37 -7.78 13.03
N TYR A 148 -3.15 -7.67 13.53
CA TYR A 148 -2.08 -7.02 12.78
C TYR A 148 -0.72 -7.71 12.97
N ILE A 149 0.16 -7.53 11.98
CA ILE A 149 1.54 -7.99 11.95
C ILE A 149 2.46 -6.77 11.96
N HIS A 150 3.51 -6.82 12.77
CA HIS A 150 4.58 -5.84 12.74
C HIS A 150 5.92 -6.54 12.90
N GLN A 151 6.63 -6.70 11.81
CA GLN A 151 7.89 -7.41 11.73
C GLN A 151 8.89 -6.62 10.88
N ASP A 152 10.18 -6.85 11.08
CA ASP A 152 11.22 -6.21 10.27
C ASP A 152 11.06 -6.58 8.79
N GLY A 153 11.22 -5.58 7.94
CA GLY A 153 11.07 -5.67 6.50
C GLY A 153 9.92 -4.83 5.96
N GLU A 154 9.66 -4.98 4.68
CA GLU A 154 8.61 -4.27 3.96
C GLU A 154 7.26 -4.96 4.18
N GLY A 155 6.28 -4.21 4.64
CA GLY A 155 4.91 -4.74 4.86
C GLY A 155 4.29 -5.34 3.61
N GLU A 156 4.57 -4.76 2.45
CA GLU A 156 4.12 -5.25 1.13
C GLU A 156 4.70 -6.63 0.78
N ALA A 157 5.97 -6.87 1.13
CA ALA A 157 6.62 -8.15 0.89
C ALA A 157 5.99 -9.23 1.78
N ILE A 158 5.77 -8.92 3.06
CA ILE A 158 5.12 -9.83 4.02
C ILE A 158 3.67 -10.11 3.58
N ALA A 159 2.90 -9.07 3.24
CA ALA A 159 1.53 -9.22 2.78
C ALA A 159 1.43 -10.06 1.50
N SER A 160 2.37 -9.86 0.55
CA SER A 160 2.44 -10.64 -0.69
C SER A 160 2.71 -12.11 -0.42
N GLU A 161 3.61 -12.42 0.52
CA GLU A 161 3.93 -13.79 0.92
C GLU A 161 2.77 -14.48 1.65
N LEU A 162 2.05 -13.77 2.53
CA LEU A 162 0.82 -14.26 3.15
C LEU A 162 -0.24 -14.65 2.09
N CYS A 163 -0.35 -13.87 1.02
CA CYS A 163 -1.25 -14.19 -0.08
C CYS A 163 -0.74 -15.37 -0.91
N ARG A 164 0.56 -15.46 -1.16
CA ARG A 164 1.19 -16.54 -1.92
C ARG A 164 1.10 -17.89 -1.21
N THR A 165 1.20 -17.91 0.10
CA THR A 165 1.03 -19.13 0.92
C THR A 165 -0.43 -19.52 1.14
N GLY A 166 -1.39 -18.69 0.71
CA GLY A 166 -2.82 -18.94 0.90
C GLY A 166 -3.33 -18.59 2.31
N TYR A 167 -2.49 -17.96 3.14
CA TYR A 167 -2.93 -17.51 4.47
C TYR A 167 -3.97 -16.39 4.38
N VAL A 168 -3.87 -15.53 3.35
CA VAL A 168 -4.90 -14.57 2.97
C VAL A 168 -5.29 -14.76 1.50
N ASP A 169 -6.50 -14.37 1.13
CA ASP A 169 -7.00 -14.47 -0.25
C ASP A 169 -6.49 -13.33 -1.14
N TYR A 170 -6.28 -12.14 -0.55
CA TYR A 170 -5.95 -10.90 -1.27
C TYR A 170 -5.03 -9.99 -0.45
N VAL A 171 -4.33 -9.10 -1.15
CA VAL A 171 -3.62 -7.96 -0.56
C VAL A 171 -4.29 -6.67 -0.98
N LEU A 172 -4.66 -5.82 -0.03
CA LEU A 172 -5.22 -4.49 -0.26
C LEU A 172 -4.13 -3.44 -0.18
N THR A 173 -3.68 -2.97 -1.32
CA THR A 173 -2.68 -1.89 -1.44
C THR A 173 -2.82 -1.15 -2.77
N GLU A 174 -2.33 0.09 -2.84
CA GLU A 174 -2.16 0.83 -4.09
C GLU A 174 -0.74 0.72 -4.63
N ASP A 175 0.16 0.07 -3.90
CA ASP A 175 1.54 -0.06 -4.32
C ASP A 175 1.73 -1.22 -5.31
N MET A 176 2.36 -0.92 -6.43
CA MET A 176 2.58 -1.90 -7.48
C MET A 176 3.83 -2.75 -7.26
N ASP A 177 4.61 -2.46 -6.21
CA ASP A 177 5.75 -3.30 -5.83
C ASP A 177 5.30 -4.71 -5.41
N THR A 178 4.04 -4.85 -4.95
CA THR A 178 3.41 -6.15 -4.70
C THR A 178 3.42 -7.09 -5.90
N MET A 179 3.36 -6.56 -7.12
CA MET A 179 3.50 -7.39 -8.35
C MET A 179 4.94 -7.92 -8.51
N ALA A 180 5.95 -7.14 -8.13
CA ALA A 180 7.34 -7.59 -8.13
C ALA A 180 7.61 -8.64 -7.04
N TYR A 181 6.86 -8.61 -5.93
CA TYR A 181 6.84 -9.67 -4.92
C TYR A 181 6.00 -10.90 -5.32
N ALA A 182 5.51 -10.96 -6.57
CA ALA A 182 4.65 -12.05 -7.09
C ALA A 182 3.38 -12.28 -6.24
N CYS A 183 2.76 -11.20 -5.75
CA CYS A 183 1.50 -11.30 -5.02
C CYS A 183 0.40 -11.83 -5.94
N PRO A 184 -0.26 -12.98 -5.62
CA PRO A 184 -1.24 -13.60 -6.50
C PRO A 184 -2.43 -12.71 -6.84
N ARG A 185 -2.96 -11.98 -5.85
CA ARG A 185 -4.18 -11.16 -6.02
C ARG A 185 -4.10 -9.86 -5.22
N VAL A 186 -4.13 -8.75 -5.94
CA VAL A 186 -4.06 -7.41 -5.35
C VAL A 186 -5.38 -6.68 -5.54
N ILE A 187 -5.96 -6.20 -4.44
CA ILE A 187 -7.12 -5.30 -4.45
C ILE A 187 -6.63 -3.86 -4.45
N ARG A 188 -7.18 -3.06 -5.34
CA ARG A 188 -6.95 -1.62 -5.43
C ARG A 188 -8.26 -0.84 -5.49
N ASN A 189 -8.21 0.46 -5.22
CA ASN A 189 -9.31 1.34 -5.58
C ASN A 189 -9.62 1.21 -7.08
N CYS A 190 -10.89 1.39 -7.45
CA CYS A 190 -11.32 1.22 -8.83
C CYS A 190 -10.44 2.03 -9.80
N ILE A 191 -9.74 1.32 -10.69
CA ILE A 191 -8.80 1.89 -11.65
C ILE A 191 -9.57 2.50 -12.85
N ASP A 192 -10.75 1.97 -13.18
CA ASP A 192 -11.61 2.52 -14.19
C ASP A 192 -12.43 3.68 -13.64
N LYS A 193 -12.18 4.88 -14.17
CA LYS A 193 -12.86 6.10 -13.72
C LYS A 193 -14.36 6.09 -14.00
N SER A 194 -14.81 5.36 -15.03
CA SER A 194 -16.23 5.26 -15.41
C SER A 194 -17.02 4.39 -14.43
N LEU A 195 -16.34 3.44 -13.77
CA LEU A 195 -16.92 2.51 -12.80
C LEU A 195 -16.65 2.96 -11.35
N LYS A 196 -15.98 4.09 -11.15
CA LYS A 196 -15.53 4.52 -9.82
C LYS A 196 -16.70 4.80 -8.87
N ARG A 197 -16.95 3.85 -7.97
CA ARG A 197 -17.89 3.93 -6.85
C ARG A 197 -17.18 3.45 -5.58
N SER A 198 -17.71 3.80 -4.42
CA SER A 198 -17.13 3.42 -3.12
C SER A 198 -17.16 1.92 -2.85
N ASP A 199 -18.04 1.21 -3.52
CA ASP A 199 -18.27 -0.25 -3.40
C ASP A 199 -17.62 -1.07 -4.52
N ILE A 200 -16.94 -0.43 -5.49
CA ILE A 200 -16.22 -1.10 -6.57
C ILE A 200 -14.72 -1.01 -6.37
N VAL A 201 -14.07 -2.15 -6.46
CA VAL A 201 -12.61 -2.30 -6.40
C VAL A 201 -12.09 -2.90 -7.69
N SER A 202 -10.81 -2.70 -7.97
CA SER A 202 -10.09 -3.43 -9.02
C SER A 202 -9.28 -4.54 -8.37
N ILE A 203 -9.36 -5.73 -8.94
CA ILE A 203 -8.53 -6.88 -8.57
C ILE A 203 -7.56 -7.12 -9.70
N ILE A 204 -6.26 -7.21 -9.38
CA ILE A 204 -5.21 -7.57 -10.33
C ILE A 204 -4.77 -8.99 -10.02
N ASP A 205 -4.86 -9.86 -11.02
CA ASP A 205 -4.45 -11.25 -10.96
C ASP A 205 -3.04 -11.39 -11.55
N TYR A 206 -2.10 -11.86 -10.73
CA TYR A 206 -0.68 -11.95 -11.09
C TYR A 206 -0.43 -12.94 -12.24
N ASP A 207 -1.06 -14.12 -12.22
CA ASP A 207 -0.83 -15.15 -13.24
C ASP A 207 -1.27 -14.64 -14.62
N LYS A 208 -2.42 -13.96 -14.68
CA LYS A 208 -2.89 -13.31 -15.91
C LYS A 208 -1.98 -12.16 -16.37
N VAL A 209 -1.37 -11.43 -15.42
CA VAL A 209 -0.35 -10.42 -15.77
C VAL A 209 0.83 -11.10 -16.46
N MET A 210 1.33 -12.21 -15.90
CA MET A 210 2.46 -12.93 -16.47
C MET A 210 2.15 -13.53 -17.85
N GLU A 211 0.96 -14.11 -18.02
CA GLU A 211 0.48 -14.62 -19.32
C GLU A 211 0.44 -13.53 -20.38
N GLY A 212 -0.22 -12.39 -20.08
CA GLY A 212 -0.40 -11.32 -21.08
C GLY A 212 0.89 -10.56 -21.41
N ILE A 213 1.77 -10.32 -20.44
CA ILE A 213 3.08 -9.70 -20.68
C ILE A 213 4.03 -10.71 -21.37
N ASN A 214 3.82 -12.00 -21.17
CA ASN A 214 4.65 -13.10 -21.69
C ASN A 214 6.11 -12.97 -21.27
N LEU A 215 6.35 -13.02 -19.96
CA LEU A 215 7.67 -13.03 -19.32
C LEU A 215 7.70 -14.10 -18.21
N SER A 216 8.88 -14.64 -17.92
CA SER A 216 9.10 -15.33 -16.65
C SER A 216 9.11 -14.33 -15.49
N HIS A 217 8.86 -14.78 -14.25
CA HIS A 217 8.93 -13.90 -13.08
C HIS A 217 10.26 -13.14 -13.00
N ASP A 218 11.36 -13.82 -13.25
CA ASP A 218 12.70 -13.24 -13.22
C ASP A 218 12.85 -12.08 -14.21
N LYS A 219 12.38 -12.26 -15.44
CA LYS A 219 12.37 -11.22 -16.48
C LYS A 219 11.38 -10.11 -16.19
N PHE A 220 10.24 -10.45 -15.58
CA PHE A 220 9.28 -9.46 -15.14
C PHE A 220 9.85 -8.58 -14.01
N LEU A 221 10.60 -9.18 -13.10
CA LEU A 221 11.30 -8.46 -12.05
C LEU A 221 12.38 -7.54 -12.62
N ASP A 222 13.17 -8.03 -13.59
CA ASP A 222 14.15 -7.21 -14.32
C ASP A 222 13.47 -6.00 -15.00
N PHE A 223 12.31 -6.23 -15.63
CA PHE A 223 11.49 -5.18 -16.21
C PHE A 223 11.01 -4.17 -15.14
N CYS A 224 10.51 -4.63 -13.99
CA CYS A 224 10.04 -3.79 -12.91
C CYS A 224 11.16 -2.89 -12.36
N ILE A 225 12.33 -3.45 -12.11
CA ILE A 225 13.49 -2.70 -11.61
C ILE A 225 13.95 -1.66 -12.65
N LEU A 226 14.02 -2.04 -13.94
CA LEU A 226 14.42 -1.14 -15.03
C LEU A 226 13.41 0.01 -15.23
N CYS A 227 12.13 -0.20 -14.92
CA CYS A 227 11.12 0.87 -14.88
C CYS A 227 11.34 1.87 -13.75
N GLY A 228 12.07 1.48 -12.71
CA GLY A 228 12.31 2.23 -11.49
C GLY A 228 11.36 1.85 -10.37
N CYS A 229 11.94 1.52 -9.25
CA CYS A 229 11.29 1.12 -7.99
C CYS A 229 11.93 1.86 -6.81
N ASP A 230 11.53 1.51 -5.58
CA ASP A 230 12.07 2.12 -4.36
C ASP A 230 13.57 1.84 -4.12
N TYR A 231 14.13 0.84 -4.81
CA TYR A 231 15.52 0.40 -4.65
C TYR A 231 16.45 0.79 -5.81
N CYS A 232 15.87 1.13 -6.97
CA CYS A 232 16.63 1.45 -8.18
C CYS A 232 15.90 2.52 -8.98
N ASP A 233 16.59 3.63 -9.25
CA ASP A 233 16.06 4.71 -10.08
C ASP A 233 15.98 4.34 -11.55
N THR A 234 15.11 5.06 -12.28
CA THR A 234 15.01 4.92 -13.74
C THR A 234 16.26 5.40 -14.46
N VAL A 235 16.64 4.69 -15.51
CA VAL A 235 17.65 5.14 -16.46
C VAL A 235 17.07 6.20 -17.41
N SER A 236 17.84 7.24 -17.72
CA SER A 236 17.41 8.31 -18.64
C SER A 236 16.96 7.73 -19.98
N LYS A 237 15.80 8.19 -20.47
CA LYS A 237 15.18 7.75 -21.74
C LYS A 237 14.71 6.28 -21.77
N VAL A 238 14.78 5.55 -20.64
CA VAL A 238 14.25 4.19 -20.50
C VAL A 238 12.94 4.23 -19.71
N GLY A 239 11.82 4.38 -20.40
CA GLY A 239 10.49 4.21 -19.83
C GLY A 239 9.98 2.77 -19.97
N SER A 240 8.78 2.47 -19.43
CA SER A 240 8.21 1.11 -19.38
C SER A 240 8.14 0.41 -20.75
N VAL A 241 7.83 1.14 -21.83
CA VAL A 241 7.77 0.55 -23.18
C VAL A 241 9.17 0.13 -23.65
N THR A 242 10.19 0.95 -23.38
CA THR A 242 11.58 0.64 -23.72
C THR A 242 12.10 -0.49 -22.83
N ALA A 243 11.87 -0.42 -21.53
CA ALA A 243 12.26 -1.46 -20.57
C ALA A 243 11.71 -2.83 -20.97
N LEU A 244 10.41 -2.91 -21.33
CA LEU A 244 9.80 -4.16 -21.76
C LEU A 244 10.45 -4.73 -23.04
N LYS A 245 10.76 -3.87 -24.02
CA LYS A 245 11.47 -4.29 -25.23
C LYS A 245 12.87 -4.81 -24.93
N LEU A 246 13.59 -4.15 -24.02
CA LEU A 246 14.95 -4.52 -23.66
C LEU A 246 15.00 -5.89 -22.96
N VAL A 247 14.17 -6.12 -21.94
CA VAL A 247 14.16 -7.41 -21.22
C VAL A 247 13.65 -8.58 -22.06
N LYS A 248 12.84 -8.31 -23.11
CA LYS A 248 12.44 -9.33 -24.10
C LYS A 248 13.53 -9.63 -25.12
N LYS A 249 14.42 -8.68 -25.40
CA LYS A 249 15.46 -8.81 -26.42
C LYS A 249 16.76 -9.39 -25.88
N TYR A 250 17.11 -9.06 -24.63
CA TYR A 250 18.40 -9.42 -24.04
C TYR A 250 18.17 -10.35 -22.83
N ASP A 251 19.13 -11.26 -22.62
CA ASP A 251 19.00 -12.26 -21.56
C ASP A 251 19.40 -11.73 -20.18
N THR A 252 20.37 -10.83 -20.12
CA THR A 252 20.90 -10.29 -18.88
C THR A 252 20.90 -8.77 -18.85
N MET A 253 20.99 -8.19 -17.65
CA MET A 253 21.14 -6.75 -17.50
C MET A 253 22.48 -6.26 -18.03
N GLU A 254 23.53 -7.07 -17.91
CA GLU A 254 24.84 -6.83 -18.48
C GLU A 254 24.78 -6.68 -20.01
N ASP A 255 24.01 -7.57 -20.67
CA ASP A 255 23.79 -7.49 -22.11
C ASP A 255 23.09 -6.21 -22.52
N ILE A 256 22.08 -5.77 -21.73
CA ILE A 256 21.38 -4.52 -21.96
C ILE A 256 22.35 -3.34 -21.87
N ILE A 257 23.18 -3.30 -20.82
CA ILE A 257 24.15 -2.23 -20.59
C ILE A 257 25.15 -2.20 -21.74
N LYS A 258 25.70 -3.36 -22.13
CA LYS A 258 26.77 -3.47 -23.16
C LYS A 258 26.27 -3.16 -24.56
N ASN A 259 25.04 -3.56 -24.90
CA ASN A 259 24.57 -3.55 -26.30
C ASN A 259 23.57 -2.45 -26.61
N THR A 260 23.37 -1.48 -25.69
CA THR A 260 22.47 -0.37 -25.93
C THR A 260 23.16 0.98 -25.78
N LYS A 261 22.54 2.02 -26.33
CA LYS A 261 23.06 3.40 -26.30
C LYS A 261 22.60 4.21 -25.08
N TYR A 262 21.92 3.56 -24.12
CA TYR A 262 21.46 4.24 -22.94
C TYR A 262 22.62 4.45 -21.95
N GLU A 263 22.63 5.59 -21.29
CA GLU A 263 23.64 5.94 -20.30
C GLU A 263 23.23 5.39 -18.94
N PHE A 264 23.87 4.30 -18.52
CA PHE A 264 23.70 3.72 -17.20
C PHE A 264 24.71 4.33 -16.22
N PRO A 265 24.34 4.60 -14.96
CA PRO A 265 25.31 4.94 -13.92
C PRO A 265 26.39 3.84 -13.78
N GLU A 266 27.61 4.21 -13.42
CA GLU A 266 28.73 3.29 -13.32
C GLU A 266 28.47 2.07 -12.42
N ASN A 267 27.75 2.31 -11.30
CA ASN A 267 27.37 1.28 -10.33
C ASN A 267 25.97 0.71 -10.54
N TYR A 268 25.34 0.95 -11.71
CA TYR A 268 23.94 0.57 -11.96
C TYR A 268 23.69 -0.92 -11.78
N LEU A 269 24.59 -1.77 -12.29
CA LEU A 269 24.46 -3.23 -12.17
C LEU A 269 24.45 -3.72 -10.72
N GLU A 270 25.27 -3.12 -9.88
CA GLU A 270 25.30 -3.43 -8.45
C GLU A 270 23.98 -3.02 -7.78
N ILE A 271 23.49 -1.81 -8.04
CA ILE A 271 22.20 -1.31 -7.53
C ILE A 271 21.07 -2.21 -8.01
N PHE A 272 21.04 -2.57 -9.28
CA PHE A 272 20.07 -3.46 -9.89
C PHE A 272 20.03 -4.84 -9.20
N ASN A 273 21.20 -5.47 -9.03
CA ASN A 273 21.32 -6.78 -8.40
C ASN A 273 20.91 -6.74 -6.91
N ASN A 274 21.23 -5.66 -6.20
CA ASN A 274 20.78 -5.46 -4.82
C ASN A 274 19.27 -5.24 -4.73
N ALA A 275 18.66 -4.49 -5.66
CA ALA A 275 17.23 -4.35 -5.77
C ALA A 275 16.54 -5.71 -5.99
N LYS A 276 17.08 -6.53 -6.91
CA LYS A 276 16.57 -7.88 -7.21
C LYS A 276 16.63 -8.79 -5.97
N LYS A 277 17.73 -8.76 -5.22
CA LYS A 277 17.84 -9.51 -3.95
C LYS A 277 16.76 -9.12 -2.93
N ASN A 278 16.40 -7.83 -2.83
CA ASN A 278 15.36 -7.39 -1.90
C ASN A 278 13.99 -7.96 -2.23
N PHE A 279 13.63 -8.01 -3.52
CA PHE A 279 12.35 -8.61 -3.94
C PHE A 279 12.27 -10.12 -3.65
N TYR A 280 13.42 -10.80 -3.52
CA TYR A 280 13.48 -12.21 -3.12
C TYR A 280 13.69 -12.43 -1.62
N LEU A 281 13.82 -11.38 -0.81
CA LEU A 281 14.22 -11.51 0.60
C LEU A 281 13.26 -12.40 1.40
N PHE A 282 11.95 -12.26 1.21
CA PHE A 282 10.91 -12.98 1.93
C PHE A 282 10.32 -14.17 1.15
N LYS A 283 10.65 -14.28 -0.14
CA LYS A 283 10.10 -15.35 -0.97
C LYS A 283 10.51 -16.72 -0.43
N ASP A 284 9.52 -17.57 -0.18
CA ASP A 284 9.69 -18.94 0.34
C ASP A 284 10.40 -19.04 1.71
N LYS A 285 10.56 -17.92 2.43
CA LYS A 285 11.28 -17.85 3.70
C LYS A 285 10.40 -17.46 4.88
N LEU A 286 9.21 -16.96 4.62
CA LEU A 286 8.30 -16.55 5.67
C LEU A 286 7.65 -17.78 6.29
N VAL A 287 7.98 -18.06 7.54
CA VAL A 287 7.28 -19.08 8.33
C VAL A 287 6.13 -18.40 9.04
N ILE A 288 4.90 -18.71 8.65
CA ILE A 288 3.69 -18.04 9.15
C ILE A 288 3.58 -18.15 10.66
N ASP A 289 3.92 -19.29 11.22
CA ASP A 289 3.86 -19.55 12.67
C ASP A 289 4.89 -18.74 13.47
N GLU A 290 5.93 -18.22 12.82
CA GLU A 290 6.94 -17.34 13.42
C GLU A 290 6.59 -15.86 13.29
N LEU A 291 5.50 -15.54 12.57
CA LEU A 291 5.05 -14.16 12.42
C LEU A 291 4.56 -13.61 13.75
N LYS A 292 5.05 -12.45 14.09
CA LYS A 292 4.60 -11.71 15.28
C LYS A 292 3.23 -11.08 15.00
N MET A 293 2.18 -11.93 15.06
CA MET A 293 0.80 -11.51 14.92
C MET A 293 0.23 -11.07 16.26
N TYR A 294 -0.32 -9.88 16.28
CA TYR A 294 -1.03 -9.33 17.42
C TYR A 294 -2.53 -9.49 17.21
N THR A 295 -3.18 -10.14 18.17
CA THR A 295 -4.63 -10.33 18.21
C THR A 295 -5.14 -9.89 19.56
N SER A 296 -6.33 -9.33 19.62
CA SER A 296 -7.00 -8.93 20.86
C SER A 296 -8.48 -9.25 20.79
N GLU A 297 -9.12 -9.36 21.94
CA GLU A 297 -10.56 -9.34 21.99
C GLU A 297 -11.08 -7.91 21.82
N LYS A 298 -12.18 -7.76 21.08
CA LYS A 298 -12.80 -6.44 20.88
C LYS A 298 -13.32 -5.87 22.19
N ASN A 299 -13.07 -4.59 22.41
CA ASN A 299 -13.58 -3.84 23.55
C ASN A 299 -14.38 -2.63 23.05
N ILE A 300 -15.70 -2.82 22.88
CA ILE A 300 -16.58 -1.83 22.27
C ILE A 300 -16.78 -0.61 23.15
N ASP A 301 -16.81 -0.77 24.48
CA ASP A 301 -17.02 0.34 25.41
C ASP A 301 -15.79 1.26 25.42
N GLU A 302 -14.60 0.68 25.46
CA GLU A 302 -13.35 1.43 25.41
C GLU A 302 -13.12 2.03 24.02
N LEU A 303 -13.47 1.31 22.94
CA LEU A 303 -13.45 1.84 21.58
C LEU A 303 -14.35 3.07 21.45
N TYR A 304 -15.57 3.01 21.99
CA TYR A 304 -16.48 4.15 21.97
C TYR A 304 -15.89 5.36 22.69
N LYS A 305 -15.36 5.14 23.91
CA LYS A 305 -14.70 6.17 24.70
C LYS A 305 -13.51 6.77 23.95
N TYR A 306 -12.62 5.94 23.42
CA TYR A 306 -11.48 6.38 22.64
C TYR A 306 -11.88 7.25 21.44
N LEU A 307 -12.84 6.79 20.63
CA LEU A 307 -13.25 7.52 19.42
C LEU A 307 -13.98 8.83 19.72
N VAL A 308 -14.82 8.87 20.78
CA VAL A 308 -15.65 10.04 21.11
C VAL A 308 -14.90 11.03 22.01
N GLU A 309 -14.22 10.56 23.06
CA GLU A 309 -13.59 11.45 24.06
C GLU A 309 -12.17 11.87 23.66
N ASP A 310 -11.33 10.94 23.17
CA ASP A 310 -9.93 11.22 22.87
C ASP A 310 -9.73 11.71 21.44
N ILE A 311 -10.37 11.05 20.47
CA ILE A 311 -10.26 11.40 19.04
C ILE A 311 -11.26 12.48 18.64
N GLN A 312 -12.32 12.68 19.43
CA GLN A 312 -13.39 13.65 19.21
C GLN A 312 -14.14 13.49 17.88
N MET A 313 -14.41 12.23 17.54
CA MET A 313 -15.33 11.92 16.45
C MET A 313 -16.78 12.23 16.87
N SER A 314 -17.62 12.52 15.88
CA SER A 314 -19.05 12.73 16.14
C SER A 314 -19.67 11.49 16.77
N GLU A 315 -20.18 11.62 17.98
CA GLU A 315 -20.85 10.55 18.76
C GLU A 315 -21.91 9.83 17.92
N LYS A 316 -22.82 10.58 17.29
CA LYS A 316 -23.88 10.03 16.43
C LYS A 316 -23.32 9.16 15.29
N ARG A 317 -22.18 9.57 14.68
CA ARG A 317 -21.56 8.80 13.60
C ARG A 317 -20.89 7.53 14.11
N VAL A 318 -20.23 7.60 15.26
CA VAL A 318 -19.61 6.43 15.91
C VAL A 318 -20.69 5.42 16.30
N GLN A 319 -21.75 5.85 16.98
CA GLN A 319 -22.88 4.99 17.35
C GLN A 319 -23.51 4.29 16.13
N ASN A 320 -23.73 5.03 15.03
CA ASN A 320 -24.29 4.47 13.81
C ASN A 320 -23.35 3.42 13.16
N ALA A 321 -22.04 3.63 13.21
CA ALA A 321 -21.06 2.66 12.71
C ALA A 321 -21.07 1.39 13.58
N LEU A 322 -21.03 1.55 14.90
CA LEU A 322 -21.05 0.43 15.84
C LEU A 322 -22.35 -0.38 15.82
N LYS A 323 -23.51 0.25 15.61
CA LYS A 323 -24.79 -0.46 15.41
C LYS A 323 -24.74 -1.40 14.21
N LYS A 324 -24.20 -0.95 13.08
CA LYS A 324 -24.01 -1.79 11.89
C LYS A 324 -23.10 -2.98 12.18
N PHE A 325 -22.04 -2.76 12.93
CA PHE A 325 -21.12 -3.80 13.37
C PHE A 325 -21.81 -4.89 14.21
N HIS A 326 -22.69 -4.52 15.14
CA HIS A 326 -23.43 -5.45 15.99
C HIS A 326 -24.47 -6.30 15.23
N ASN A 327 -25.18 -5.70 14.29
CA ASN A 327 -26.22 -6.39 13.54
C ASN A 327 -25.64 -7.47 12.63
N ASN A 328 -24.55 -7.17 11.92
CA ASN A 328 -23.89 -8.15 11.03
C ASN A 328 -23.23 -9.30 11.81
N TYR A 329 -22.82 -9.07 13.06
CA TYR A 329 -22.22 -10.13 13.89
C TYR A 329 -23.26 -11.12 14.45
N LYS A 330 -24.53 -10.70 14.59
CA LYS A 330 -25.64 -11.59 15.04
C LYS A 330 -26.18 -12.45 13.90
N GLU A 331 -26.10 -12.00 12.65
CA GLU A 331 -26.58 -12.76 11.49
C GLU A 331 -25.57 -13.84 11.02
N ASN A 332 -24.31 -13.78 11.45
CA ASN A 332 -23.24 -14.71 11.07
C ASN A 332 -22.86 -15.72 12.18
N LYS A 333 -23.64 -15.78 13.28
CA LYS A 333 -23.61 -16.86 14.30
C LYS A 333 -24.83 -17.76 14.15
#